data_eba961b5a446c4aa37c009f9e97a503d
#
_entry.id   eba961b5a446c4aa37c009f9e97a503d
#
_cell.length_a   1.000
_cell.length_b   1.000
_cell.length_c   1.000
_cell.angle_alpha   90.00
_cell.angle_beta   90.00
_cell.angle_gamma   90.00
#
_symmetry.space_group_name_H-M   'P 1'
#
loop_
_entity.id
_entity.type
_entity.pdbx_description
1 polymer ?
#
loop_
_entity_poly.entity_id
_entity_poly.type
_entity_poly.pdbx_seq_one_letter_code
_entity_poly.pdbx_strand_id
1 'polypeptide(L)'
;AAVTLLEPNDRLGKKLLITGKGRCNVTNDCPWEDVLKNTPTNPRFLYSALSRFSPADAKAFFEAHGCALKTERGNRVFPVSDRSADVLAALERYLRQTGVQVRHARATEIAVQDGAVCGVKTANGPIPADAVILATGGCSYPLTGSTGDGYRMAAALGHTIVEPVGSL
;
A
#
# COMPACT_ATOMS: atom_id res chain seq x y z
N ALA A 1 17.66 7.12 -2.26
CA ALA A 1 16.85 8.25 -1.75
C ALA A 1 16.55 8.03 -0.27
N ALA A 2 16.52 9.11 0.52
CA ALA A 2 15.98 9.04 1.87
C ALA A 2 14.45 8.92 1.79
N VAL A 3 13.87 7.98 2.55
CA VAL A 3 12.43 7.75 2.54
C VAL A 3 11.86 7.92 3.94
N THR A 4 10.79 8.72 4.07
CA THR A 4 10.01 8.83 5.28
C THR A 4 8.60 8.29 5.01
N LEU A 5 8.17 7.32 5.82
CA LEU A 5 6.82 6.77 5.80
C LEU A 5 5.99 7.43 6.90
N LEU A 6 4.88 8.05 6.54
CA LEU A 6 3.94 8.64 7.49
C LEU A 6 2.77 7.67 7.74
N GLU A 7 2.56 7.31 8.99
CA GLU A 7 1.46 6.45 9.42
C GLU A 7 0.64 7.19 10.49
N PRO A 8 -0.66 7.49 10.21
CA PRO A 8 -1.49 8.20 11.17
C PRO A 8 -1.93 7.37 12.38
N ASN A 9 -1.85 6.05 12.29
CA ASN A 9 -2.19 5.16 13.38
C ASN A 9 -1.03 4.98 14.37
N ASP A 10 -1.35 4.42 15.52
CA ASP A 10 -0.40 4.07 16.60
C ASP A 10 0.55 2.90 16.22
N ARG A 11 0.20 2.14 15.18
CA ARG A 11 1.01 1.03 14.65
C ARG A 11 0.84 0.88 13.15
N LEU A 12 1.83 0.27 12.51
CA LEU A 12 1.77 -0.10 11.10
C LEU A 12 0.77 -1.22 10.84
N GLY A 13 0.26 -1.27 9.61
CA GLY A 13 -0.43 -2.43 9.06
C GLY A 13 -1.82 -2.72 9.62
N LYS A 14 -2.51 -1.79 10.29
CA LYS A 14 -3.87 -2.03 10.83
C LYS A 14 -4.82 -2.67 9.82
N LYS A 15 -4.82 -2.16 8.58
CA LYS A 15 -5.66 -2.71 7.51
C LYS A 15 -5.21 -4.10 7.10
N LEU A 16 -3.91 -4.31 6.94
CA LEU A 16 -3.32 -5.59 6.56
C LEU A 16 -3.69 -6.68 7.57
N LEU A 17 -3.62 -6.37 8.86
CA LEU A 17 -3.88 -7.34 9.95
C LEU A 17 -5.30 -7.91 9.97
N ILE A 18 -6.29 -7.22 9.41
CA ILE A 18 -7.68 -7.70 9.34
C ILE A 18 -8.03 -8.36 8.00
N THR A 19 -7.16 -8.29 6.98
CA THR A 19 -7.42 -8.88 5.68
C THR A 19 -7.40 -10.40 5.73
N GLY A 20 -8.15 -11.05 4.80
CA GLY A 20 -8.20 -12.50 4.75
C GLY A 20 -8.63 -13.15 6.07
N LYS A 21 -9.51 -12.51 6.83
CA LYS A 21 -9.94 -12.96 8.18
C LYS A 21 -8.76 -13.12 9.16
N GLY A 22 -7.82 -12.18 9.13
CA GLY A 22 -6.62 -12.18 9.97
C GLY A 22 -5.44 -13.01 9.45
N ARG A 23 -5.58 -13.59 8.25
CA ARG A 23 -4.54 -14.41 7.60
C ARG A 23 -3.69 -13.64 6.60
N CYS A 24 -4.20 -12.56 6.04
CA CYS A 24 -3.68 -11.78 4.93
C CYS A 24 -3.50 -12.60 3.63
N ASN A 25 -4.43 -12.49 2.70
CA ASN A 25 -4.22 -12.96 1.32
C ASN A 25 -3.20 -12.05 0.64
N VAL A 26 -1.95 -12.53 0.48
CA VAL A 26 -0.81 -11.72 0.02
C VAL A 26 -0.94 -11.41 -1.47
N THR A 27 -1.22 -12.42 -2.27
CA THR A 27 -1.36 -12.33 -3.73
C THR A 27 -2.15 -13.51 -4.28
N ASN A 28 -2.29 -13.58 -5.60
CA ASN A 28 -2.78 -14.75 -6.30
C ASN A 28 -1.62 -15.40 -7.07
N ASP A 29 -1.47 -16.72 -6.98
CA ASP A 29 -0.39 -17.48 -7.63
C ASP A 29 -0.74 -17.77 -9.09
N CYS A 30 -0.75 -16.74 -9.90
CA CYS A 30 -1.05 -16.80 -11.32
C CYS A 30 -0.08 -15.94 -12.13
N PRO A 31 0.04 -16.16 -13.45
CA PRO A 31 0.72 -15.24 -14.34
C PRO A 31 0.14 -13.83 -14.24
N TRP A 32 1.00 -12.81 -14.31
CA TRP A 32 0.55 -11.42 -14.20
C TRP A 32 -0.45 -11.02 -15.31
N GLU A 33 -0.39 -11.67 -16.49
CA GLU A 33 -1.34 -11.49 -17.58
C GLU A 33 -2.78 -11.90 -17.16
N ASP A 34 -2.89 -12.90 -16.30
CA ASP A 34 -4.20 -13.33 -15.79
C ASP A 34 -4.78 -12.32 -14.79
N VAL A 35 -3.93 -11.60 -14.04
CA VAL A 35 -4.38 -10.46 -13.24
C VAL A 35 -5.01 -9.39 -14.13
N LEU A 36 -4.39 -9.06 -15.28
CA LEU A 36 -4.96 -8.11 -16.24
C LEU A 36 -6.29 -8.57 -16.81
N LYS A 37 -6.39 -9.85 -17.20
CA LYS A 37 -7.67 -10.42 -17.73
C LYS A 37 -8.80 -10.34 -16.73
N ASN A 38 -8.49 -10.45 -15.43
CA ASN A 38 -9.48 -10.39 -14.35
C ASN A 38 -9.68 -8.98 -13.78
N THR A 39 -9.05 -7.96 -14.38
CA THR A 39 -9.27 -6.55 -14.02
C THR A 39 -10.38 -5.97 -14.90
N PRO A 40 -11.57 -5.68 -14.36
CA PRO A 40 -12.74 -5.34 -15.18
C PRO A 40 -12.65 -3.98 -15.86
N THR A 41 -11.89 -3.04 -15.28
CA THR A 41 -11.81 -1.65 -15.77
C THR A 41 -10.36 -1.24 -15.93
N ASN A 42 -10.01 -0.71 -17.12
CA ASN A 42 -8.68 -0.20 -17.46
C ASN A 42 -7.50 -1.13 -17.12
N PRO A 43 -7.53 -2.43 -17.48
CA PRO A 43 -6.44 -3.36 -17.15
C PRO A 43 -5.08 -2.89 -17.68
N ARG A 44 -5.04 -2.19 -18.82
CA ARG A 44 -3.80 -1.67 -19.41
C ARG A 44 -3.04 -0.71 -18.50
N PHE A 45 -3.73 -0.02 -17.59
CA PHE A 45 -3.09 0.84 -16.59
C PHE A 45 -2.12 0.07 -15.69
N LEU A 46 -2.42 -1.18 -15.38
CA LEU A 46 -1.60 -2.04 -14.51
C LEU A 46 -0.44 -2.73 -15.24
N TYR A 47 -0.39 -2.67 -16.58
CA TYR A 47 0.60 -3.40 -17.39
C TYR A 47 2.04 -3.15 -16.92
N SER A 48 2.45 -1.88 -16.85
CA SER A 48 3.82 -1.51 -16.46
C SER A 48 4.15 -1.92 -15.01
N ALA A 49 3.20 -1.84 -14.11
CA ALA A 49 3.40 -2.25 -12.72
C ALA A 49 3.57 -3.76 -12.59
N LEU A 50 2.64 -4.54 -13.18
CA LEU A 50 2.64 -5.99 -13.08
C LEU A 50 3.77 -6.66 -13.86
N SER A 51 4.22 -6.06 -14.99
CA SER A 51 5.38 -6.57 -15.73
C SER A 51 6.71 -6.33 -15.00
N ARG A 52 6.76 -5.41 -14.03
CA ARG A 52 7.95 -5.11 -13.23
C ARG A 52 7.92 -5.72 -11.83
N PHE A 53 6.73 -5.98 -11.31
CA PHE A 53 6.52 -6.60 -10.02
C PHE A 53 5.29 -7.50 -10.09
N SER A 54 5.53 -8.74 -10.48
CA SER A 54 4.53 -9.76 -10.71
C SER A 54 4.04 -10.42 -9.40
N PRO A 55 2.97 -11.22 -9.43
CA PRO A 55 2.59 -12.06 -8.30
C PRO A 55 3.73 -12.99 -7.81
N ALA A 56 4.54 -13.51 -8.72
CA ALA A 56 5.71 -14.31 -8.36
C ALA A 56 6.77 -13.49 -7.61
N ASP A 57 7.02 -12.25 -8.07
CA ASP A 57 7.95 -11.35 -7.37
C ASP A 57 7.44 -10.98 -5.97
N ALA A 58 6.12 -10.79 -5.81
CA ALA A 58 5.52 -10.54 -4.50
C ALA A 58 5.74 -11.74 -3.56
N LYS A 59 5.58 -12.98 -4.03
CA LYS A 59 5.88 -14.18 -3.24
C LYS A 59 7.35 -14.21 -2.84
N ALA A 60 8.25 -14.07 -3.81
CA ALA A 60 9.70 -14.08 -3.57
C ALA A 60 10.11 -12.98 -2.58
N PHE A 61 9.52 -11.79 -2.67
CA PHE A 61 9.77 -10.69 -1.74
C PHE A 61 9.45 -11.08 -0.29
N PHE A 62 8.26 -11.62 -0.02
CA PHE A 62 7.86 -11.99 1.34
C PHE A 62 8.69 -13.16 1.88
N GLU A 63 8.99 -14.16 1.05
CA GLU A 63 9.83 -15.29 1.44
C GLU A 63 11.27 -14.87 1.75
N ALA A 64 11.86 -14.00 0.93
CA ALA A 64 13.19 -13.41 1.19
C ALA A 64 13.25 -12.61 2.49
N HIS A 65 12.10 -12.07 2.93
CA HIS A 65 12.00 -11.33 4.20
C HIS A 65 11.43 -12.18 5.34
N GLY A 66 11.52 -13.53 5.21
CA GLY A 66 11.24 -14.48 6.29
C GLY A 66 9.75 -14.69 6.57
N CYS A 67 8.89 -14.53 5.58
CA CYS A 67 7.49 -14.92 5.63
C CYS A 67 7.26 -16.08 4.65
N ALA A 68 7.33 -17.31 5.12
CA ALA A 68 7.04 -18.49 4.31
C ALA A 68 5.57 -18.47 3.86
N LEU A 69 5.34 -18.76 2.58
CA LEU A 69 4.03 -18.68 1.95
C LEU A 69 3.54 -20.06 1.48
N LYS A 70 2.22 -20.22 1.41
CA LYS A 70 1.53 -21.37 0.82
C LYS A 70 0.45 -20.91 -0.14
N THR A 71 0.25 -21.69 -1.21
CA THR A 71 -0.86 -21.47 -2.16
C THR A 71 -2.02 -22.40 -1.79
N GLU A 72 -3.22 -21.85 -1.70
CA GLU A 72 -4.46 -22.57 -1.41
C GLU A 72 -5.39 -22.56 -2.63
N ARG A 73 -6.54 -23.22 -2.49
CA ARG A 73 -7.59 -23.29 -3.54
C ARG A 73 -7.88 -21.90 -4.12
N GLY A 74 -7.96 -21.82 -5.44
CA GLY A 74 -8.16 -20.57 -6.18
C GLY A 74 -6.91 -19.71 -6.26
N ASN A 75 -5.73 -20.34 -6.15
CA ASN A 75 -4.41 -19.71 -6.24
C ASN A 75 -4.20 -18.60 -5.20
N ARG A 76 -4.95 -18.61 -4.11
CA ARG A 76 -4.79 -17.61 -3.04
C ARG A 76 -3.55 -17.92 -2.23
N VAL A 77 -2.72 -16.90 -2.02
CA VAL A 77 -1.45 -17.04 -1.30
C VAL A 77 -1.57 -16.49 0.11
N PHE A 78 -1.26 -17.33 1.10
CA PHE A 78 -1.28 -16.98 2.52
C PHE A 78 0.05 -17.32 3.19
N PRO A 79 0.38 -16.69 4.34
CA PRO A 79 1.49 -17.17 5.16
C PRO A 79 1.22 -18.60 5.64
N VAL A 80 2.26 -19.42 5.69
CA VAL A 80 2.17 -20.81 6.20
C VAL A 80 1.60 -20.86 7.62
N SER A 81 1.90 -19.86 8.42
CA SER A 81 1.42 -19.70 9.81
C SER A 81 -0.06 -19.33 9.93
N ASP A 82 -0.72 -18.97 8.83
CA ASP A 82 -2.09 -18.38 8.83
C ASP A 82 -2.23 -17.10 9.66
N ARG A 83 -1.16 -16.34 9.85
CA ARG A 83 -1.12 -15.13 10.66
C ARG A 83 -0.68 -13.92 9.84
N SER A 84 -1.57 -12.95 9.68
CA SER A 84 -1.25 -11.67 9.01
C SER A 84 -0.09 -10.92 9.68
N ALA A 85 0.15 -11.16 10.97
CA ALA A 85 1.26 -10.58 11.71
C ALA A 85 2.63 -10.95 11.11
N ASP A 86 2.78 -12.14 10.54
CA ASP A 86 4.05 -12.58 9.94
C ASP A 86 4.31 -11.88 8.60
N VAL A 87 3.24 -11.56 7.85
CA VAL A 87 3.31 -10.72 6.66
C VAL A 87 3.74 -9.29 7.04
N LEU A 88 3.14 -8.72 8.10
CA LEU A 88 3.54 -7.41 8.60
C LEU A 88 5.00 -7.40 9.05
N ALA A 89 5.43 -8.42 9.81
CA ALA A 89 6.80 -8.54 10.29
C ALA A 89 7.84 -8.60 9.15
N ALA A 90 7.50 -9.19 7.99
CA ALA A 90 8.35 -9.18 6.80
C ALA A 90 8.50 -7.75 6.24
N LEU A 91 7.40 -7.01 6.13
CA LEU A 91 7.43 -5.60 5.69
C LEU A 91 8.24 -4.72 6.66
N GLU A 92 8.06 -4.89 7.97
CA GLU A 92 8.80 -4.13 8.98
C GLU A 92 10.30 -4.45 8.96
N ARG A 93 10.68 -5.72 8.68
CA ARG A 93 12.09 -6.07 8.44
C ARG A 93 12.66 -5.33 7.25
N TYR A 94 11.93 -5.31 6.15
CA TYR A 94 12.34 -4.59 4.94
C TYR A 94 12.50 -3.09 5.20
N LEU A 95 11.56 -2.45 5.89
CA LEU A 95 11.67 -1.03 6.26
C LEU A 95 12.94 -0.75 7.08
N ARG A 96 13.26 -1.61 8.06
CA ARG A 96 14.48 -1.48 8.86
C ARG A 96 15.75 -1.68 8.02
N GLN A 97 15.79 -2.69 7.15
CA GLN A 97 16.93 -2.99 6.28
C GLN A 97 17.21 -1.87 5.29
N THR A 98 16.18 -1.20 4.80
CA THR A 98 16.30 -0.12 3.82
C THR A 98 16.45 1.26 4.46
N GLY A 99 16.43 1.35 5.79
CA GLY A 99 16.63 2.61 6.52
C GLY A 99 15.46 3.60 6.38
N VAL A 100 14.26 3.12 6.06
CA VAL A 100 13.06 3.96 5.99
C VAL A 100 12.71 4.50 7.37
N GLN A 101 12.53 5.82 7.47
CA GLN A 101 12.09 6.47 8.70
C GLN A 101 10.58 6.41 8.82
N VAL A 102 10.08 5.71 9.83
CA VAL A 102 8.64 5.70 10.16
C VAL A 102 8.33 6.83 11.13
N ARG A 103 7.35 7.68 10.78
CA ARG A 103 6.84 8.76 11.64
C ARG A 103 5.34 8.59 11.84
N HIS A 104 4.89 8.57 13.08
CA HIS A 104 3.47 8.56 13.41
C HIS A 104 2.91 9.98 13.30
N ALA A 105 2.40 10.29 12.11
CA ALA A 105 1.79 11.58 11.79
C ALA A 105 0.77 11.41 10.66
N ARG A 106 -0.30 12.21 10.71
CA ARG A 106 -1.29 12.32 9.64
C ARG A 106 -0.86 13.42 8.68
N ALA A 107 -0.65 13.09 7.42
CA ALA A 107 -0.56 14.07 6.34
C ALA A 107 -1.95 14.68 6.10
N THR A 108 -2.03 16.00 6.06
CA THR A 108 -3.28 16.73 5.83
C THR A 108 -3.34 17.36 4.45
N GLU A 109 -2.19 17.67 3.86
CA GLU A 109 -2.04 18.33 2.58
C GLU A 109 -0.69 17.99 1.95
N ILE A 110 -0.63 17.91 0.63
CA ILE A 110 0.63 17.89 -0.12
C ILE A 110 1.01 19.34 -0.40
N ALA A 111 2.19 19.75 0.05
CA ALA A 111 2.68 21.09 -0.15
C ALA A 111 3.29 21.25 -1.55
N VAL A 112 2.88 22.31 -2.25
CA VAL A 112 3.39 22.66 -3.58
C VAL A 112 3.86 24.09 -3.56
N GLN A 113 5.02 24.35 -4.14
CA GLN A 113 5.58 25.68 -4.35
C GLN A 113 6.09 25.78 -5.79
N ASP A 114 5.77 26.84 -6.49
CA ASP A 114 6.16 27.09 -7.88
C ASP A 114 5.84 25.93 -8.84
N GLY A 115 4.70 25.26 -8.62
CA GLY A 115 4.24 24.13 -9.43
C GLY A 115 4.92 22.79 -9.13
N ALA A 116 5.82 22.73 -8.16
CA ALA A 116 6.52 21.50 -7.75
C ALA A 116 6.15 21.09 -6.32
N VAL A 117 6.11 19.77 -6.07
CA VAL A 117 5.96 19.23 -4.71
C VAL A 117 7.18 19.63 -3.88
N CYS A 118 6.93 20.16 -2.68
CA CYS A 118 7.97 20.53 -1.73
C CYS A 118 7.83 19.84 -0.35
N GLY A 119 6.81 18.99 -0.19
CA GLY A 119 6.63 18.21 1.04
C GLY A 119 5.17 17.91 1.37
N VAL A 120 4.91 17.62 2.64
CA VAL A 120 3.57 17.42 3.17
C VAL A 120 3.35 18.24 4.44
N LYS A 121 2.11 18.69 4.68
CA LYS A 121 1.71 19.32 5.94
C LYS A 121 1.18 18.26 6.89
N THR A 122 1.50 18.42 8.17
CA THR A 122 0.96 17.60 9.27
C THR A 122 0.54 18.52 10.42
N ALA A 123 -0.20 17.98 11.40
CA ALA A 123 -0.53 18.72 12.62
C ALA A 123 0.72 19.16 13.42
N ASN A 124 1.84 18.45 13.25
CA ASN A 124 3.11 18.72 13.93
C ASN A 124 4.08 19.59 13.10
N GLY A 125 3.58 20.22 12.05
CA GLY A 125 4.35 21.04 11.13
C GLY A 125 4.63 20.38 9.78
N PRO A 126 5.29 21.10 8.86
CA PRO A 126 5.61 20.60 7.54
C PRO A 126 6.76 19.61 7.57
N ILE A 127 6.73 18.64 6.66
CA ILE A 127 7.81 17.69 6.40
C ILE A 127 8.26 17.90 4.96
N PRO A 128 9.46 18.40 4.70
CA PRO A 128 9.96 18.64 3.36
C PRO A 128 10.21 17.31 2.62
N ALA A 129 9.92 17.30 1.32
CA ALA A 129 10.21 16.18 0.43
C ALA A 129 10.21 16.64 -1.04
N ASP A 130 11.09 16.08 -1.85
CA ASP A 130 11.17 16.35 -3.29
C ASP A 130 10.08 15.60 -4.08
N ALA A 131 9.53 14.52 -3.50
CA ALA A 131 8.45 13.73 -4.09
C ALA A 131 7.59 13.10 -3.01
N VAL A 132 6.31 12.86 -3.30
CA VAL A 132 5.35 12.24 -2.40
C VAL A 132 4.68 11.06 -3.10
N ILE A 133 4.69 9.89 -2.45
CA ILE A 133 3.88 8.74 -2.84
C ILE A 133 2.62 8.74 -2.00
N LEU A 134 1.48 8.95 -2.64
CA LEU A 134 0.17 8.95 -2.00
C LEU A 134 -0.36 7.52 -1.90
N ALA A 135 -0.20 6.90 -0.72
CA ALA A 135 -0.52 5.50 -0.46
C ALA A 135 -1.49 5.34 0.73
N THR A 136 -2.46 6.25 0.85
CA THR A 136 -3.35 6.36 2.02
C THR A 136 -4.47 5.33 2.07
N GLY A 137 -4.56 4.44 1.08
CA GLY A 137 -5.66 3.49 0.94
C GLY A 137 -6.95 4.15 0.42
N GLY A 138 -8.04 3.41 0.51
CA GLY A 138 -9.37 3.84 0.02
C GLY A 138 -10.29 4.32 1.15
N CYS A 139 -11.60 3.94 1.05
CA CYS A 139 -12.65 4.37 1.98
C CYS A 139 -13.22 3.23 2.84
N SER A 140 -12.75 1.98 2.66
CA SER A 140 -13.27 0.84 3.40
C SER A 140 -12.56 0.67 4.75
N TYR A 141 -13.32 0.30 5.80
CA TYR A 141 -12.84 0.15 7.17
C TYR A 141 -12.13 1.41 7.71
N PRO A 142 -12.84 2.54 7.91
CA PRO A 142 -12.24 3.82 8.28
C PRO A 142 -11.40 3.77 9.57
N LEU A 143 -11.75 2.90 10.51
CA LEU A 143 -11.01 2.70 11.76
C LEU A 143 -9.58 2.17 11.55
N THR A 144 -9.26 1.68 10.36
CA THR A 144 -7.90 1.27 9.99
C THR A 144 -7.07 2.40 9.36
N GLY A 145 -7.63 3.58 9.20
CA GLY A 145 -7.00 4.74 8.55
C GLY A 145 -7.43 4.96 7.10
N SER A 146 -8.28 4.09 6.52
CA SER A 146 -8.78 4.23 5.14
C SER A 146 -9.96 5.22 5.10
N THR A 147 -9.65 6.51 5.22
CA THR A 147 -10.64 7.60 5.38
C THR A 147 -10.89 8.42 4.11
N GLY A 148 -10.28 8.05 2.98
CA GLY A 148 -10.39 8.79 1.72
C GLY A 148 -9.52 10.06 1.66
N ASP A 149 -8.64 10.28 2.62
CA ASP A 149 -7.78 11.48 2.67
C ASP A 149 -6.95 11.66 1.38
N GLY A 150 -6.52 10.57 0.76
CA GLY A 150 -5.76 10.62 -0.50
C GLY A 150 -6.56 11.20 -1.65
N TYR A 151 -7.81 10.85 -1.78
CA TYR A 151 -8.67 11.41 -2.82
C TYR A 151 -8.84 12.92 -2.63
N ARG A 152 -9.04 13.38 -1.39
CA ARG A 152 -9.16 14.79 -1.07
C ARG A 152 -7.87 15.55 -1.38
N MET A 153 -6.71 14.99 -1.01
CA MET A 153 -5.41 15.61 -1.30
C MET A 153 -5.13 15.65 -2.81
N ALA A 154 -5.44 14.60 -3.55
CA ALA A 154 -5.28 14.58 -5.00
C ALA A 154 -6.21 15.58 -5.70
N ALA A 155 -7.48 15.66 -5.29
CA ALA A 155 -8.42 16.64 -5.82
C ALA A 155 -7.94 18.08 -5.60
N ALA A 156 -7.38 18.38 -4.43
CA ALA A 156 -6.83 19.70 -4.12
C ALA A 156 -5.65 20.10 -5.02
N LEU A 157 -4.99 19.13 -5.64
CA LEU A 157 -3.93 19.33 -6.62
C LEU A 157 -4.43 19.34 -8.08
N GLY A 158 -5.74 19.31 -8.29
CA GLY A 158 -6.35 19.37 -9.63
C GLY A 158 -6.52 18.01 -10.32
N HIS A 159 -6.28 16.88 -9.63
CA HIS A 159 -6.58 15.58 -10.18
C HIS A 159 -8.09 15.30 -10.20
N THR A 160 -8.56 14.71 -11.30
CA THR A 160 -9.93 14.21 -11.38
C THR A 160 -10.06 12.95 -10.53
N ILE A 161 -11.02 12.93 -9.63
CA ILE A 161 -11.34 11.77 -8.81
C ILE A 161 -12.58 11.10 -9.39
N VAL A 162 -12.39 9.83 -9.81
CA VAL A 162 -13.53 8.96 -10.10
C VAL A 162 -14.09 8.49 -8.76
N GLU A 163 -15.39 8.70 -8.53
CA GLU A 163 -16.02 8.35 -7.26
C GLU A 163 -15.85 6.86 -6.95
N PRO A 164 -15.29 6.52 -5.77
CA PRO A 164 -15.13 5.14 -5.37
C PRO A 164 -16.48 4.46 -5.16
N VAL A 165 -16.66 3.31 -5.77
CA VAL A 165 -17.83 2.44 -5.58
C VAL A 165 -17.42 1.15 -4.89
N GLY A 166 -18.38 0.48 -4.25
CA GLY A 166 -18.14 -0.84 -3.64
C GLY A 166 -17.67 -1.83 -4.71
N SER A 167 -16.64 -2.60 -4.39
CA SER A 167 -16.13 -3.69 -5.22
C SER A 167 -16.04 -4.95 -4.36
N LEU A 168 -16.43 -6.10 -4.93
CA LEU A 168 -16.32 -7.43 -4.32
C LEU A 168 -15.15 -8.20 -4.94
#